data_2108c030ef6487189108668574d1f8d2
#
_entry.id   2108c030ef6487189108668574d1f8d2
#
_cell.length_a   1.000
_cell.length_b   1.000
_cell.length_c   1.000
_cell.angle_alpha   90.00
_cell.angle_beta   90.00
_cell.angle_gamma   90.00
#
_symmetry.space_group_name_H-M   'P 1'
#
loop_
_entity.id
_entity.type
_entity.pdbx_description
1 polymer ?
#
loop_
_entity_poly.entity_id
_entity_poly.type
_entity_poly.pdbx_seq_one_letter_code
_entity_poly.pdbx_strand_id
1 'polypeptide(L)'
;MIFGYVLLNDWSARDIQGWENRPLGPFQSKGFATSIGAWIVTREALAAARCAAPARHLPLLPYLDDAGRPAHFDIDLTARLSTSVGTEAVITRTNYRRMYFSLVQQLCHHAANGCAMRTGDLIGSGTVSGPAPENRGCLLELTWNGRDPLHLPDATTRTYLEDGDTLTLSGHADCDGYRIGFGECAGTITAALAKSG
;
A
#
# COMPACT_ATOMS: atom_id res chain seq x y z
N MET A 1 -21.59 -1.63 1.90
CA MET A 1 -20.99 -1.96 0.60
C MET A 1 -19.55 -2.45 0.71
N ILE A 2 -18.70 -1.91 1.59
CA ILE A 2 -17.37 -2.46 1.85
C ILE A 2 -17.54 -3.70 2.74
N PHE A 3 -17.09 -4.86 2.24
CA PHE A 3 -17.13 -6.13 2.98
C PHE A 3 -15.96 -6.21 3.98
N GLY A 4 -14.76 -5.88 3.54
CA GLY A 4 -13.58 -5.99 4.39
C GLY A 4 -12.35 -5.40 3.72
N TYR A 5 -11.21 -5.62 4.34
CA TYR A 5 -9.93 -5.06 3.99
C TYR A 5 -8.85 -6.14 3.93
N VAL A 6 -7.92 -5.98 3.01
CA VAL A 6 -6.85 -6.94 2.76
C VAL A 6 -5.55 -6.16 2.52
N LEU A 7 -4.41 -6.77 2.83
CA LEU A 7 -3.12 -6.23 2.42
C LEU A 7 -3.00 -6.33 0.89
N LEU A 8 -2.50 -5.29 0.26
CA LEU A 8 -2.33 -5.23 -1.18
C LEU A 8 -0.96 -4.63 -1.52
N ASN A 9 -0.26 -5.27 -2.42
CA ASN A 9 0.92 -4.73 -3.08
C ASN A 9 0.61 -4.50 -4.57
N ASP A 10 0.58 -3.25 -4.97
CA ASP A 10 0.44 -2.81 -6.35
C ASP A 10 1.85 -2.69 -6.96
N TRP A 11 2.34 -3.79 -7.53
CA TRP A 11 3.67 -3.85 -8.12
C TRP A 11 3.84 -2.80 -9.20
N SER A 12 5.01 -2.16 -9.22
CA SER A 12 5.26 -1.03 -10.10
C SER A 12 6.63 -1.14 -10.75
N ALA A 13 6.66 -1.34 -12.07
CA ALA A 13 7.87 -1.24 -12.87
C ALA A 13 8.20 0.24 -13.10
N ARG A 14 9.10 0.80 -12.29
CA ARG A 14 9.32 2.25 -12.20
C ARG A 14 9.95 2.86 -13.45
N ASP A 15 10.78 2.11 -14.16
CA ASP A 15 11.35 2.47 -15.46
C ASP A 15 10.26 2.65 -16.52
N ILE A 16 9.39 1.65 -16.66
CA ILE A 16 8.24 1.70 -17.58
C ILE A 16 7.27 2.82 -17.14
N GLN A 17 7.01 2.95 -15.85
CA GLN A 17 6.15 4.02 -15.33
C GLN A 17 6.70 5.40 -15.68
N GLY A 18 8.01 5.62 -15.52
CA GLY A 18 8.65 6.89 -15.89
C GLY A 18 8.46 7.24 -17.35
N TRP A 19 8.46 6.24 -18.23
CA TRP A 19 8.28 6.40 -19.67
C TRP A 19 6.81 6.69 -20.05
N GLU A 20 5.84 5.97 -19.47
CA GLU A 20 4.43 6.05 -19.91
C GLU A 20 3.54 7.01 -19.12
N ASN A 21 4.00 7.50 -17.95
CA ASN A 21 3.14 8.15 -16.96
C ASN A 21 2.47 9.44 -17.45
N ARG A 22 3.00 10.10 -18.45
CA ARG A 22 2.47 11.36 -19.01
C ARG A 22 2.06 11.21 -20.45
N PRO A 23 0.86 11.68 -20.84
CA PRO A 23 -0.11 12.46 -20.05
C PRO A 23 -1.17 11.64 -19.31
N LEU A 24 -1.34 10.34 -19.60
CA LEU A 24 -2.53 9.57 -19.23
C LEU A 24 -2.38 8.73 -17.96
N GLY A 25 -1.18 8.66 -17.37
CA GLY A 25 -0.92 7.85 -16.18
C GLY A 25 -0.33 6.47 -16.50
N PRO A 26 -0.09 5.62 -15.49
CA PRO A 26 0.53 4.31 -15.66
C PRO A 26 -0.44 3.28 -16.26
N PHE A 27 0.07 2.40 -17.14
CA PHE A 27 -0.65 1.28 -17.74
C PHE A 27 0.10 -0.04 -17.52
N GLN A 28 1.10 -0.35 -18.36
CA GLN A 28 1.88 -1.58 -18.32
C GLN A 28 2.74 -1.67 -17.05
N SER A 29 3.22 -0.53 -16.58
CA SER A 29 4.01 -0.46 -15.35
C SER A 29 3.26 -0.88 -14.08
N LYS A 30 1.93 -0.89 -14.12
CA LYS A 30 1.04 -1.30 -13.04
C LYS A 30 0.22 -2.55 -13.38
N GLY A 31 -0.07 -2.76 -14.67
CA GLY A 31 -0.97 -3.81 -15.14
C GLY A 31 -0.39 -5.22 -15.10
N PHE A 32 0.89 -5.40 -14.79
CA PHE A 32 1.53 -6.71 -14.87
C PHE A 32 1.33 -7.59 -13.63
N ALA A 33 1.18 -7.02 -12.44
CA ALA A 33 0.95 -7.78 -11.23
C ALA A 33 0.33 -6.95 -10.09
N THR A 34 -0.56 -7.59 -9.34
CA THR A 34 -1.05 -7.12 -8.04
C THR A 34 -1.10 -8.32 -7.10
N SER A 35 -0.50 -8.21 -5.93
CA SER A 35 -0.59 -9.24 -4.89
C SER A 35 -1.53 -8.79 -3.79
N ILE A 36 -2.35 -9.73 -3.28
CA ILE A 36 -3.19 -9.51 -2.10
C ILE A 36 -2.91 -10.56 -1.04
N GLY A 37 -3.10 -10.20 0.22
CA GLY A 37 -3.06 -11.15 1.32
C GLY A 37 -4.20 -12.17 1.24
N ALA A 38 -3.99 -13.36 1.80
CA ALA A 38 -4.99 -14.43 1.79
C ALA A 38 -6.17 -14.19 2.75
N TRP A 39 -6.04 -13.26 3.69
CA TRP A 39 -7.02 -13.00 4.74
C TRP A 39 -7.73 -11.67 4.52
N ILE A 40 -9.05 -11.71 4.45
CA ILE A 40 -9.90 -10.51 4.45
C ILE A 40 -10.35 -10.26 5.90
N VAL A 41 -9.96 -9.13 6.45
CA VAL A 41 -10.45 -8.66 7.75
C VAL A 41 -11.75 -7.91 7.51
N THR A 42 -12.85 -8.37 8.10
CA THR A 42 -14.15 -7.73 7.88
C THR A 42 -14.21 -6.33 8.47
N ARG A 43 -15.07 -5.49 7.91
CA ARG A 43 -15.28 -4.13 8.41
C ARG A 43 -15.74 -4.11 9.86
N GLU A 44 -16.53 -5.09 10.24
CA GLU A 44 -17.07 -5.26 11.61
C GLU A 44 -15.96 -5.62 12.59
N ALA A 45 -15.04 -6.49 12.21
CA ALA A 45 -13.87 -6.84 13.04
C ALA A 45 -13.01 -5.60 13.35
N LEU A 46 -12.84 -4.70 12.40
CA LEU A 46 -12.08 -3.46 12.58
C LEU A 46 -12.86 -2.32 13.27
N ALA A 47 -14.07 -2.56 13.73
CA ALA A 47 -14.89 -1.49 14.32
C ALA A 47 -14.21 -0.80 15.51
N ALA A 48 -13.50 -1.56 16.36
CA ALA A 48 -12.79 -1.04 17.51
C ALA A 48 -11.48 -0.30 17.14
N ALA A 49 -10.93 -0.51 15.94
CA ALA A 49 -9.76 0.19 15.44
C ALA A 49 -10.10 1.49 14.69
N ARG A 50 -11.37 1.91 14.67
CA ARG A 50 -11.76 3.17 14.03
C ARG A 50 -11.14 4.36 14.71
N CYS A 51 -10.66 5.31 13.92
CA CYS A 51 -10.09 6.55 14.42
C CYS A 51 -10.55 7.76 13.59
N ALA A 52 -10.27 8.94 14.12
CA ALA A 52 -10.54 10.20 13.43
C ALA A 52 -9.62 10.36 12.21
N ALA A 53 -10.09 11.11 11.23
CA ALA A 53 -9.27 11.55 10.12
C ALA A 53 -8.10 12.44 10.60
N PRO A 54 -6.96 12.45 9.89
CA PRO A 54 -5.94 13.46 10.12
C PRO A 54 -6.49 14.87 9.88
N ALA A 55 -5.85 15.86 10.51
CA ALA A 55 -6.20 17.26 10.29
C ALA A 55 -6.11 17.62 8.80
N ARG A 56 -7.11 18.31 8.29
CA ARG A 56 -7.18 18.74 6.89
C ARG A 56 -7.00 20.24 6.79
N HIS A 57 -6.22 20.67 5.79
CA HIS A 57 -6.00 22.10 5.51
C HIS A 57 -7.03 22.67 4.53
N LEU A 58 -7.71 21.80 3.78
CA LEU A 58 -8.72 22.17 2.80
C LEU A 58 -10.06 21.53 3.13
N PRO A 59 -11.19 22.20 2.89
CA PRO A 59 -12.50 21.60 3.02
C PRO A 59 -12.67 20.46 2.01
N LEU A 60 -13.41 19.44 2.41
CA LEU A 60 -13.79 18.37 1.49
C LEU A 60 -14.81 18.85 0.47
N LEU A 61 -14.79 18.23 -0.70
CA LEU A 61 -15.90 18.40 -1.64
C LEU A 61 -17.18 17.79 -1.04
N PRO A 62 -18.36 18.34 -1.33
CA PRO A 62 -19.61 17.93 -0.67
C PRO A 62 -19.89 16.43 -0.72
N TYR A 63 -19.56 15.73 -1.81
CA TYR A 63 -19.78 14.29 -1.95
C TYR A 63 -18.79 13.42 -1.14
N LEU A 64 -17.72 14.02 -0.62
CA LEU A 64 -16.74 13.37 0.25
C LEU A 64 -16.94 13.70 1.73
N ASP A 65 -17.87 14.60 2.04
CA ASP A 65 -18.13 14.98 3.43
C ASP A 65 -18.80 13.85 4.18
N ASP A 66 -18.09 13.32 5.17
CA ASP A 66 -18.55 12.26 6.05
C ASP A 66 -19.18 12.79 7.36
N ALA A 67 -19.41 14.09 7.45
CA ALA A 67 -19.93 14.80 8.62
C ALA A 67 -19.12 14.52 9.90
N GLY A 68 -17.81 14.36 9.75
CA GLY A 68 -16.87 14.11 10.86
C GLY A 68 -16.95 12.72 11.47
N ARG A 69 -17.62 11.76 10.83
CA ARG A 69 -17.69 10.39 11.33
C ARG A 69 -16.31 9.71 11.26
N PRO A 70 -15.89 9.00 12.30
CA PRO A 70 -14.64 8.24 12.26
C PRO A 70 -14.71 7.17 11.15
N ALA A 71 -13.92 7.36 10.09
CA ALA A 71 -13.92 6.48 8.91
C ALA A 71 -12.51 5.98 8.56
N HIS A 72 -11.50 6.38 9.33
CA HIS A 72 -10.15 5.86 9.27
C HIS A 72 -9.99 4.69 10.25
N PHE A 73 -8.88 3.97 10.10
CA PHE A 73 -8.53 2.85 10.97
C PHE A 73 -7.09 3.00 11.44
N ASP A 74 -6.86 2.68 12.71
CA ASP A 74 -5.52 2.57 13.30
C ASP A 74 -4.97 1.18 12.98
N ILE A 75 -4.26 1.07 11.86
CA ILE A 75 -3.67 -0.17 11.37
C ILE A 75 -2.19 0.06 11.19
N ASP A 76 -1.37 -0.62 11.97
CA ASP A 76 0.07 -0.65 11.78
C ASP A 76 0.43 -1.52 10.59
N LEU A 77 1.29 -1.00 9.72
CA LEU A 77 1.75 -1.64 8.51
C LEU A 77 3.28 -1.73 8.51
N THR A 78 3.79 -2.87 8.10
CA THR A 78 5.23 -3.13 7.99
C THR A 78 5.55 -3.71 6.63
N ALA A 79 6.63 -3.23 6.00
CA ALA A 79 7.22 -3.84 4.83
C ALA A 79 8.60 -4.40 5.19
N ARG A 80 8.82 -5.69 4.91
CA ARG A 80 10.07 -6.41 5.10
C ARG A 80 10.62 -6.84 3.75
N LEU A 81 11.89 -6.56 3.53
CA LEU A 81 12.66 -7.02 2.38
C LEU A 81 13.54 -8.19 2.80
N SER A 82 13.47 -9.30 2.06
CA SER A 82 14.40 -10.41 2.16
C SER A 82 15.14 -10.52 0.83
N THR A 83 16.48 -10.45 0.87
CA THR A 83 17.31 -10.53 -0.34
C THR A 83 17.57 -11.96 -0.77
N SER A 84 18.01 -12.16 -2.02
CA SER A 84 18.40 -13.47 -2.56
C SER A 84 19.52 -14.15 -1.78
N VAL A 85 20.33 -13.40 -1.03
CA VAL A 85 21.42 -13.92 -0.18
C VAL A 85 20.99 -14.15 1.27
N GLY A 86 19.71 -13.95 1.59
CA GLY A 86 19.13 -14.23 2.91
C GLY A 86 19.18 -13.09 3.92
N THR A 87 19.57 -11.87 3.52
CA THR A 87 19.49 -10.70 4.39
C THR A 87 18.05 -10.26 4.54
N GLU A 88 17.61 -10.08 5.78
CA GLU A 88 16.26 -9.53 6.07
C GLU A 88 16.36 -8.16 6.72
N ALA A 89 15.50 -7.24 6.27
CA ALA A 89 15.37 -5.91 6.82
C ALA A 89 13.93 -5.41 6.81
N VAL A 90 13.50 -4.80 7.89
CA VAL A 90 12.28 -3.99 7.87
C VAL A 90 12.61 -2.65 7.23
N ILE A 91 12.04 -2.38 6.07
CA ILE A 91 12.32 -1.18 5.28
C ILE A 91 11.28 -0.07 5.49
N THR A 92 10.09 -0.43 6.00
CA THR A 92 9.03 0.56 6.28
C THR A 92 8.23 0.12 7.50
N ARG A 93 7.92 1.10 8.35
CA ARG A 93 6.88 1.02 9.37
C ARG A 93 5.99 2.25 9.25
N THR A 94 4.73 2.03 8.94
CA THR A 94 3.77 3.12 8.77
C THR A 94 2.43 2.75 9.39
N ASN A 95 1.46 3.66 9.32
CA ASN A 95 0.12 3.40 9.85
C ASN A 95 -0.94 3.97 8.92
N TYR A 96 -1.97 3.19 8.65
CA TYR A 96 -3.05 3.53 7.72
C TYR A 96 -3.83 4.80 8.15
N ARG A 97 -3.92 5.13 9.44
CA ARG A 97 -4.59 6.35 9.93
C ARG A 97 -4.03 7.65 9.34
N ARG A 98 -2.84 7.59 8.73
CA ARG A 98 -2.18 8.74 8.09
C ARG A 98 -2.74 9.09 6.70
N MET A 99 -3.57 8.22 6.12
CA MET A 99 -4.19 8.48 4.83
C MET A 99 -5.08 9.73 4.89
N TYR A 100 -4.97 10.59 3.89
CA TYR A 100 -5.76 11.82 3.82
C TYR A 100 -7.25 11.52 3.63
N PHE A 101 -7.57 10.58 2.74
CA PHE A 101 -8.94 10.13 2.48
C PHE A 101 -9.19 8.76 3.10
N SER A 102 -10.36 8.57 3.68
CA SER A 102 -10.82 7.26 4.14
C SER A 102 -11.17 6.36 2.96
N LEU A 103 -11.20 5.04 3.19
CA LEU A 103 -11.61 4.07 2.16
C LEU A 103 -13.06 4.29 1.69
N VAL A 104 -13.92 4.81 2.55
CA VAL A 104 -15.29 5.19 2.16
C VAL A 104 -15.27 6.37 1.20
N GLN A 105 -14.45 7.40 1.47
CA GLN A 105 -14.29 8.54 0.59
C GLN A 105 -13.68 8.17 -0.75
N GLN A 106 -12.72 7.25 -0.77
CA GLN A 106 -12.13 6.72 -2.01
C GLN A 106 -13.19 5.98 -2.85
N LEU A 107 -14.03 5.16 -2.22
CA LEU A 107 -15.15 4.51 -2.89
C LEU A 107 -16.16 5.53 -3.45
N CYS A 108 -16.52 6.54 -2.67
CA CYS A 108 -17.41 7.60 -3.11
C CYS A 108 -16.82 8.36 -4.31
N HIS A 109 -15.51 8.65 -4.26
CA HIS A 109 -14.84 9.34 -5.38
C HIS A 109 -14.84 8.47 -6.65
N HIS A 110 -14.52 7.18 -6.53
CA HIS A 110 -14.52 6.26 -7.66
C HIS A 110 -15.90 6.13 -8.31
N ALA A 111 -16.96 6.15 -7.52
CA ALA A 111 -18.33 6.03 -8.01
C ALA A 111 -18.95 7.36 -8.46
N ALA A 112 -18.34 8.50 -8.15
CA ALA A 112 -18.91 9.83 -8.38
C ALA A 112 -19.16 10.15 -9.87
N ASN A 113 -18.41 9.54 -10.77
CA ASN A 113 -18.56 9.69 -12.22
C ASN A 113 -19.53 8.67 -12.84
N GLY A 114 -20.25 7.89 -12.04
CA GLY A 114 -21.16 6.84 -12.52
C GLY A 114 -20.49 5.49 -12.78
N CYS A 115 -19.23 5.27 -12.36
CA CYS A 115 -18.58 3.97 -12.45
C CYS A 115 -19.34 2.96 -11.58
N ALA A 116 -19.91 1.94 -12.22
CA ALA A 116 -20.69 0.91 -11.53
C ALA A 116 -19.76 -0.03 -10.74
N MET A 117 -20.00 -0.12 -9.42
CA MET A 117 -19.31 -1.08 -8.55
C MET A 117 -20.05 -2.41 -8.52
N ARG A 118 -19.28 -3.50 -8.47
CA ARG A 118 -19.81 -4.88 -8.39
C ARG A 118 -19.32 -5.56 -7.14
N THR A 119 -20.05 -6.57 -6.70
CA THR A 119 -19.57 -7.47 -5.63
C THR A 119 -18.28 -8.17 -6.09
N GLY A 120 -17.25 -8.08 -5.27
CA GLY A 120 -15.93 -8.65 -5.60
C GLY A 120 -14.94 -7.64 -6.17
N ASP A 121 -15.35 -6.40 -6.45
CA ASP A 121 -14.40 -5.37 -6.87
C ASP A 121 -13.38 -5.08 -5.76
N LEU A 122 -12.11 -4.99 -6.17
CA LEU A 122 -10.98 -4.65 -5.32
C LEU A 122 -10.56 -3.21 -5.60
N ILE A 123 -10.46 -2.40 -4.54
CA ILE A 123 -9.99 -1.02 -4.63
C ILE A 123 -8.73 -0.87 -3.78
N GLY A 124 -7.65 -0.39 -4.38
CA GLY A 124 -6.41 -0.08 -3.66
C GLY A 124 -6.45 1.33 -3.06
N SER A 125 -5.95 1.47 -1.84
CA SER A 125 -5.85 2.77 -1.16
C SER A 125 -4.76 3.68 -1.75
N GLY A 126 -3.86 3.12 -2.55
CA GLY A 126 -2.59 3.75 -2.88
C GLY A 126 -1.57 3.59 -1.74
N THR A 127 -0.37 4.12 -1.97
CA THR A 127 0.75 4.04 -1.03
C THR A 127 0.40 4.67 0.31
N VAL A 128 0.70 3.95 1.40
CA VAL A 128 0.49 4.43 2.77
C VAL A 128 1.80 4.95 3.32
N SER A 129 1.96 6.26 3.36
CA SER A 129 3.19 6.93 3.80
C SER A 129 2.93 7.86 4.98
N GLY A 130 3.98 8.10 5.78
CA GLY A 130 3.98 9.04 6.88
C GLY A 130 5.09 10.09 6.72
N PRO A 131 5.23 11.02 7.66
CA PRO A 131 6.11 12.17 7.54
C PRO A 131 7.61 11.85 7.69
N ALA A 132 7.94 10.79 8.43
CA ALA A 132 9.34 10.41 8.65
C ALA A 132 9.84 9.52 7.51
N PRO A 133 11.15 9.54 7.20
CA PRO A 133 11.74 8.72 6.14
C PRO A 133 11.39 7.24 6.24
N GLU A 134 11.44 6.66 7.43
CA GLU A 134 11.12 5.25 7.71
C GLU A 134 9.63 4.92 7.60
N ASN A 135 8.77 5.92 7.44
CA ASN A 135 7.33 5.71 7.24
C ASN A 135 6.91 5.78 5.76
N ARG A 136 7.84 5.93 4.83
CA ARG A 136 7.53 5.99 3.39
C ARG A 136 7.13 4.63 2.88
N GLY A 137 6.00 4.55 2.19
CA GLY A 137 5.32 3.30 1.86
C GLY A 137 5.80 2.60 0.59
N CYS A 138 6.79 3.13 -0.13
CA CYS A 138 7.37 2.47 -1.31
C CYS A 138 8.84 2.85 -1.51
N LEU A 139 9.58 2.00 -2.25
CA LEU A 139 11.01 2.23 -2.52
C LEU A 139 11.26 3.51 -3.29
N LEU A 140 10.39 3.90 -4.20
CA LEU A 140 10.52 5.18 -4.92
C LEU A 140 10.59 6.37 -3.95
N GLU A 141 9.77 6.37 -2.89
CA GLU A 141 9.81 7.41 -1.86
C GLU A 141 11.00 7.25 -0.92
N LEU A 142 11.28 6.01 -0.46
CA LEU A 142 12.39 5.70 0.43
C LEU A 142 13.73 6.11 -0.15
N THR A 143 13.93 5.87 -1.44
CA THR A 143 15.19 6.10 -2.14
C THR A 143 15.21 7.40 -2.96
N TRP A 144 14.18 8.27 -2.82
CA TRP A 144 14.05 9.47 -3.64
C TRP A 144 14.26 9.20 -5.14
N ASN A 145 13.49 8.24 -5.65
CA ASN A 145 13.58 7.80 -7.05
C ASN A 145 14.96 7.22 -7.41
N GLY A 146 15.56 6.45 -6.51
CA GLY A 146 16.86 5.79 -6.72
C GLY A 146 18.08 6.67 -6.45
N ARG A 147 17.89 7.94 -6.04
CA ARG A 147 19.00 8.85 -5.74
C ARG A 147 19.72 8.51 -4.43
N ASP A 148 18.96 8.15 -3.41
CA ASP A 148 19.45 7.88 -2.07
C ASP A 148 19.23 6.38 -1.74
N PRO A 149 20.22 5.50 -1.98
CA PRO A 149 20.05 4.07 -1.79
C PRO A 149 19.73 3.68 -0.34
N LEU A 150 18.86 2.69 -0.18
CA LEU A 150 18.57 2.06 1.10
C LEU A 150 19.75 1.15 1.49
N HIS A 151 20.34 1.34 2.67
CA HIS A 151 21.39 0.49 3.21
C HIS A 151 20.78 -0.68 3.98
N LEU A 152 21.20 -1.89 3.67
CA LEU A 152 20.78 -3.12 4.34
C LEU A 152 21.78 -3.56 5.42
N PRO A 153 21.38 -4.43 6.37
CA PRO A 153 22.25 -4.84 7.48
C PRO A 153 23.56 -5.53 7.07
N ASP A 154 23.61 -6.14 5.89
CA ASP A 154 24.80 -6.80 5.32
C ASP A 154 25.71 -5.85 4.53
N ALA A 155 25.49 -4.53 4.67
CA ALA A 155 26.18 -3.47 3.94
C ALA A 155 25.89 -3.43 2.42
N THR A 156 24.99 -4.26 1.89
CA THR A 156 24.48 -4.10 0.52
C THR A 156 23.48 -2.94 0.44
N THR A 157 23.15 -2.52 -0.75
CA THR A 157 22.21 -1.41 -0.96
C THR A 157 21.10 -1.82 -1.93
N ARG A 158 19.95 -1.13 -1.80
CA ARG A 158 18.85 -1.23 -2.77
C ARG A 158 18.31 0.14 -3.12
N THR A 159 18.17 0.42 -4.38
CA THR A 159 17.35 1.54 -4.88
C THR A 159 15.95 1.07 -5.25
N TYR A 160 15.87 -0.08 -5.88
CA TYR A 160 14.66 -0.83 -6.20
C TYR A 160 14.89 -2.31 -5.88
N LEU A 161 13.85 -3.14 -6.02
CA LEU A 161 13.95 -4.58 -5.85
C LEU A 161 14.77 -5.19 -6.99
N GLU A 162 15.55 -6.21 -6.67
CA GLU A 162 16.37 -6.98 -7.60
C GLU A 162 15.84 -8.41 -7.73
N ASP A 163 16.32 -9.15 -8.73
CA ASP A 163 15.95 -10.56 -8.92
C ASP A 163 16.32 -11.39 -7.67
N GLY A 164 15.37 -12.16 -7.18
CA GLY A 164 15.49 -12.95 -5.96
C GLY A 164 15.07 -12.21 -4.69
N ASP A 165 14.84 -10.91 -4.73
CA ASP A 165 14.30 -10.16 -3.58
C ASP A 165 12.84 -10.52 -3.33
N THR A 166 12.48 -10.73 -2.07
CA THR A 166 11.11 -10.96 -1.63
C THR A 166 10.65 -9.79 -0.78
N LEU A 167 9.54 -9.18 -1.15
CA LEU A 167 8.87 -8.17 -0.35
C LEU A 167 7.68 -8.79 0.37
N THR A 168 7.63 -8.62 1.70
CA THR A 168 6.53 -9.08 2.54
C THR A 168 5.89 -7.89 3.24
N LEU A 169 4.60 -7.69 2.99
CA LEU A 169 3.76 -6.76 3.74
C LEU A 169 3.06 -7.50 4.86
N SER A 170 3.01 -6.89 6.04
CA SER A 170 2.21 -7.36 7.17
C SER A 170 1.50 -6.18 7.82
N GLY A 171 0.44 -6.47 8.57
CA GLY A 171 -0.31 -5.43 9.26
C GLY A 171 -1.12 -5.98 10.41
N HIS A 172 -1.41 -5.11 11.37
CA HIS A 172 -2.30 -5.42 12.47
C HIS A 172 -3.00 -4.17 13.00
N ALA A 173 -4.13 -4.39 13.65
CA ALA A 173 -4.82 -3.37 14.44
C ALA A 173 -4.87 -3.81 15.89
N ASP A 174 -4.41 -2.95 16.80
CA ASP A 174 -4.57 -3.16 18.23
C ASP A 174 -5.92 -2.59 18.67
N CYS A 175 -6.73 -3.46 19.27
CA CYS A 175 -8.04 -3.15 19.80
C CYS A 175 -8.04 -3.34 21.32
N ASP A 176 -9.09 -2.89 22.00
CA ASP A 176 -9.19 -3.06 23.44
C ASP A 176 -9.29 -4.55 23.80
N GLY A 177 -8.21 -5.07 24.39
CA GLY A 177 -8.10 -6.47 24.86
C GLY A 177 -7.79 -7.51 23.78
N TYR A 178 -7.63 -7.15 22.49
CA TYR A 178 -7.26 -8.09 21.42
C TYR A 178 -6.53 -7.42 20.27
N ARG A 179 -5.87 -8.22 19.44
CA ARG A 179 -5.20 -7.80 18.22
C ARG A 179 -5.78 -8.50 17.01
N ILE A 180 -6.00 -7.76 15.92
CA ILE A 180 -6.41 -8.28 14.63
C ILE A 180 -5.21 -8.24 13.69
N GLY A 181 -4.77 -9.40 13.19
CA GLY A 181 -3.74 -9.51 12.17
C GLY A 181 -4.35 -9.62 10.77
N PHE A 182 -3.65 -9.08 9.77
CA PHE A 182 -4.01 -9.21 8.36
C PHE A 182 -3.28 -10.37 7.66
N GLY A 183 -2.46 -11.13 8.40
CA GLY A 183 -1.54 -12.09 7.79
C GLY A 183 -0.42 -11.40 7.03
N GLU A 184 0.08 -12.07 6.01
CA GLU A 184 1.14 -11.56 5.15
C GLU A 184 0.70 -11.51 3.68
N CYS A 185 1.24 -10.53 2.96
CA CYS A 185 1.17 -10.42 1.51
C CYS A 185 2.61 -10.38 0.98
N ALA A 186 3.09 -11.48 0.43
CA ALA A 186 4.46 -11.63 -0.03
C ALA A 186 4.55 -11.87 -1.54
N GLY A 187 5.65 -11.43 -2.14
CA GLY A 187 5.98 -11.70 -3.52
C GLY A 187 7.48 -11.58 -3.77
N THR A 188 8.00 -12.43 -4.66
CA THR A 188 9.41 -12.50 -5.02
C THR A 188 9.60 -12.03 -6.46
N ILE A 189 10.60 -11.18 -6.69
CA ILE A 189 11.03 -10.80 -8.03
C ILE A 189 11.80 -11.96 -8.64
N THR A 190 11.41 -12.39 -9.80
CA THR A 190 12.11 -13.42 -10.57
C THR A 190 12.79 -12.82 -11.79
N ALA A 191 13.82 -13.49 -12.27
CA ALA A 191 14.51 -13.06 -13.49
C ALA A 191 13.53 -12.94 -14.66
N ALA A 192 13.77 -11.96 -15.52
CA ALA A 192 13.00 -11.78 -16.74
C ALA A 192 13.04 -13.06 -17.60
N LEU A 193 11.92 -13.36 -18.27
CA LEU A 193 11.87 -14.45 -19.21
C LEU A 193 12.92 -14.23 -20.32
N ALA A 194 13.69 -15.28 -20.62
CA ALA A 194 14.60 -15.24 -21.76
C ALA A 194 13.81 -14.92 -23.03
N LYS A 195 14.32 -14.00 -23.85
CA LYS A 195 13.72 -13.75 -25.15
C LYS A 195 13.74 -15.06 -25.95
N SER A 196 12.56 -15.61 -26.23
CA SER A 196 12.45 -16.63 -27.28
C SER A 196 12.90 -15.98 -28.59
N GLY A 197 14.02 -16.43 -29.12
CA GLY A 197 14.58 -15.94 -30.37
C GLY A 197 13.65 -16.22 -31.56
#